data_f027f8d3b365b824889d33ab4e17a690
#
_entry.id   f027f8d3b365b824889d33ab4e17a690
#
_cell.length_a   1.000
_cell.length_b   1.000
_cell.length_c   1.000
_cell.angle_alpha   90.00
_cell.angle_beta   90.00
_cell.angle_gamma   90.00
#
_symmetry.space_group_name_H-M   'P 1'
#
loop_
_entity.id
_entity.type
_entity.pdbx_description
1 polymer ?
#
loop_
_entity_poly.entity_id
_entity_poly.type
_entity_poly.pdbx_seq_one_letter_code
_entity_poly.pdbx_strand_id
1 'polypeptide(L)'
;MLNHTEGLKLDETIIESDLILNWYDINPQGTPVNYNAGNSWVSQWNDQLFFNGLSFYSHKEKLQGAVKIDDIIAIALERFVLLVDNEGEIIELMPISFSLPVKKISAIDNKIILLDISNNTYISNSDFTTWQTNELAVSSWAMPFTLSEVQIEKLKQGYRGQGLNLERVILDLHSGRIFNDKWGIYIMDISALLMMLLGISGLWVWWSRKLKMRRKKHYKKHH
;
A
#
# COMPACT_ATOMS: atom_id res chain seq x y z
N MET A 1 11.97 -27.57 35.18
CA MET A 1 11.33 -28.07 33.95
C MET A 1 11.09 -26.88 33.05
N LEU A 2 12.00 -26.65 32.13
CA LEU A 2 11.96 -25.54 31.16
C LEU A 2 11.25 -26.07 29.90
N ASN A 3 10.02 -25.61 29.68
CA ASN A 3 9.35 -25.77 28.39
C ASN A 3 9.54 -24.47 27.61
N HIS A 4 10.65 -24.30 26.91
CA HIS A 4 10.82 -23.33 25.87
C HIS A 4 10.72 -24.02 24.51
N THR A 5 9.51 -24.21 24.03
CA THR A 5 9.24 -24.26 22.60
C THR A 5 8.82 -22.85 22.19
N GLU A 6 9.78 -21.94 22.09
CA GLU A 6 9.61 -20.73 21.30
C GLU A 6 9.57 -21.16 19.82
N GLY A 7 8.41 -21.63 19.39
CA GLY A 7 8.11 -21.75 17.96
C GLY A 7 8.19 -20.35 17.34
N LEU A 8 8.82 -20.20 16.19
CA LEU A 8 8.74 -18.99 15.38
C LEU A 8 7.29 -18.56 15.31
N LYS A 9 6.96 -17.42 15.90
CA LYS A 9 5.64 -16.82 15.78
C LYS A 9 5.55 -16.19 14.38
N LEU A 10 5.11 -16.97 13.43
CA LEU A 10 5.05 -16.61 12.02
C LEU A 10 4.13 -15.40 11.75
N ASP A 11 3.12 -15.23 12.58
CA ASP A 11 2.16 -14.12 12.58
C ASP A 11 2.77 -12.79 13.06
N GLU A 12 3.78 -12.83 13.95
CA GLU A 12 4.46 -11.65 14.48
C GLU A 12 5.72 -11.28 13.67
N THR A 13 6.22 -12.16 12.81
CA THR A 13 7.45 -11.92 12.03
C THR A 13 7.14 -11.09 10.79
N ILE A 14 7.57 -9.83 10.78
CA ILE A 14 7.42 -8.90 9.65
C ILE A 14 8.57 -9.11 8.65
N ILE A 15 8.24 -9.16 7.37
CA ILE A 15 9.21 -9.28 6.28
C ILE A 15 9.66 -7.89 5.84
N GLU A 16 10.97 -7.66 5.91
CA GLU A 16 11.62 -6.40 5.50
C GLU A 16 12.32 -6.51 4.13
N SER A 17 12.33 -7.69 3.51
CA SER A 17 12.99 -7.91 2.23
C SER A 17 12.34 -7.12 1.10
N ASP A 18 13.07 -6.16 0.52
CA ASP A 18 12.59 -5.33 -0.60
C ASP A 18 12.14 -6.17 -1.80
N LEU A 19 12.77 -7.33 -2.06
CA LEU A 19 12.38 -8.22 -3.13
C LEU A 19 10.98 -8.78 -2.91
N ILE A 20 10.67 -9.22 -1.70
CA ILE A 20 9.36 -9.76 -1.34
C ILE A 20 8.32 -8.64 -1.29
N LEU A 21 8.66 -7.49 -0.69
CA LEU A 21 7.78 -6.33 -0.63
C LEU A 21 7.43 -5.78 -2.02
N ASN A 22 8.39 -5.77 -2.95
CA ASN A 22 8.16 -5.42 -4.36
C ASN A 22 7.26 -6.42 -5.06
N TRP A 23 7.41 -7.72 -4.76
CA TRP A 23 6.56 -8.76 -5.34
C TRP A 23 5.09 -8.60 -4.93
N TYR A 24 4.85 -8.16 -3.69
CA TYR A 24 3.51 -7.88 -3.18
C TYR A 24 3.00 -6.47 -3.49
N ASP A 25 3.75 -5.67 -4.25
CA ASP A 25 3.44 -4.26 -4.56
C ASP A 25 3.23 -3.37 -3.30
N ILE A 26 3.90 -3.74 -2.21
CA ILE A 26 3.85 -3.03 -0.92
C ILE A 26 4.99 -2.00 -0.82
N ASN A 27 5.98 -2.07 -1.70
CA ASN A 27 7.09 -1.12 -1.71
C ASN A 27 6.78 0.03 -2.67
N PRO A 28 6.75 1.29 -2.20
CA PRO A 28 6.37 2.41 -3.04
C PRO A 28 7.37 2.64 -4.16
N GLN A 29 6.87 2.91 -5.36
CA GLN A 29 7.67 3.23 -6.55
C GLN A 29 7.77 4.75 -6.75
N GLY A 30 8.90 5.22 -7.26
CA GLY A 30 9.11 6.64 -7.54
C GLY A 30 9.38 7.50 -6.30
N THR A 31 9.18 8.80 -6.44
CA THR A 31 9.40 9.80 -5.39
C THR A 31 8.08 10.40 -4.91
N PRO A 32 7.87 10.57 -3.61
CA PRO A 32 6.67 11.22 -3.09
C PRO A 32 6.67 12.73 -3.42
N VAL A 33 5.47 13.28 -3.56
CA VAL A 33 5.26 14.73 -3.60
C VAL A 33 4.85 15.19 -2.20
N ASN A 34 5.51 16.23 -1.69
CA ASN A 34 5.37 16.64 -0.29
C ASN A 34 5.12 18.12 -0.17
N TYR A 35 4.20 18.51 0.71
CA TYR A 35 3.89 19.90 1.03
C TYR A 35 3.91 20.13 2.53
N ASN A 36 4.45 21.27 2.94
CA ASN A 36 4.46 21.69 4.33
C ASN A 36 3.18 22.46 4.66
N ALA A 37 2.56 22.15 5.77
CA ALA A 37 1.36 22.81 6.30
C ALA A 37 1.58 23.18 7.78
N GLY A 38 2.32 24.26 8.01
CA GLY A 38 2.71 24.69 9.35
C GLY A 38 3.71 23.72 10.00
N ASN A 39 3.33 23.10 11.12
CA ASN A 39 4.15 22.12 11.81
C ASN A 39 3.95 20.68 11.30
N SER A 40 2.99 20.49 10.38
CA SER A 40 2.66 19.21 9.78
C SER A 40 3.08 19.17 8.32
N TRP A 41 3.15 17.98 7.75
CA TRP A 41 3.44 17.79 6.34
C TRP A 41 2.51 16.73 5.74
N VAL A 42 2.15 16.98 4.49
CA VAL A 42 1.29 16.11 3.70
C VAL A 42 2.10 15.57 2.53
N SER A 43 2.03 14.27 2.32
CA SER A 43 2.70 13.62 1.20
C SER A 43 1.73 12.80 0.39
N GLN A 44 2.00 12.70 -0.91
CA GLN A 44 1.39 11.71 -1.78
C GLN A 44 2.46 10.78 -2.33
N TRP A 45 2.24 9.48 -2.18
CA TRP A 45 3.04 8.45 -2.81
C TRP A 45 2.12 7.46 -3.52
N ASN A 46 2.22 7.40 -4.84
CA ASN A 46 1.23 6.75 -5.70
C ASN A 46 -0.19 7.33 -5.44
N ASP A 47 -1.18 6.46 -5.22
CA ASP A 47 -2.57 6.88 -4.97
C ASP A 47 -2.87 7.10 -3.47
N GLN A 48 -1.85 7.17 -2.61
CA GLN A 48 -2.03 7.24 -1.18
C GLN A 48 -1.52 8.56 -0.60
N LEU A 49 -2.34 9.19 0.25
CA LEU A 49 -2.02 10.40 0.99
C LEU A 49 -1.59 10.06 2.42
N PHE A 50 -0.61 10.80 2.89
CA PHE A 50 -0.02 10.64 4.20
C PHE A 50 -0.01 11.96 4.94
N PHE A 51 -0.36 11.91 6.21
CA PHE A 51 -0.26 13.01 7.14
C PHE A 51 0.83 12.69 8.16
N ASN A 52 1.88 13.51 8.22
CA ASN A 52 3.04 13.27 9.08
C ASN A 52 3.63 11.85 8.98
N GLY A 53 3.54 11.24 7.78
CA GLY A 53 4.02 9.89 7.49
C GLY A 53 3.04 8.76 7.77
N LEU A 54 1.85 9.05 8.32
CA LEU A 54 0.79 8.06 8.51
C LEU A 54 -0.20 8.12 7.35
N SER A 55 -0.53 6.97 6.77
CA SER A 55 -1.53 6.88 5.72
C SER A 55 -2.92 7.19 6.27
N PHE A 56 -3.66 8.10 5.61
CA PHE A 56 -4.99 8.50 6.06
C PHE A 56 -6.05 8.52 4.96
N TYR A 57 -5.64 8.66 3.69
CA TYR A 57 -6.58 8.75 2.57
C TYR A 57 -5.98 8.16 1.29
N SER A 58 -6.80 7.51 0.47
CA SER A 58 -6.38 6.95 -0.82
C SER A 58 -7.25 7.51 -1.94
N HIS A 59 -6.60 8.15 -2.92
CA HIS A 59 -7.26 8.73 -4.08
C HIS A 59 -6.32 8.86 -5.26
N LYS A 60 -6.86 8.70 -6.48
CA LYS A 60 -6.08 8.76 -7.74
C LYS A 60 -5.70 10.17 -8.17
N GLU A 61 -6.34 11.19 -7.63
CA GLU A 61 -6.03 12.59 -7.97
C GLU A 61 -4.71 13.04 -7.35
N LYS A 62 -4.03 13.92 -8.05
CA LYS A 62 -2.72 14.42 -7.62
C LYS A 62 -2.84 15.49 -6.55
N LEU A 63 -1.96 15.41 -5.58
CA LEU A 63 -1.78 16.43 -4.56
C LEU A 63 -1.19 17.70 -5.20
N GLN A 64 -1.92 18.80 -5.05
CA GLN A 64 -1.54 20.12 -5.62
C GLN A 64 -0.97 21.07 -4.58
N GLY A 65 -1.16 20.75 -3.30
CA GLY A 65 -0.61 21.52 -2.18
C GLY A 65 -1.37 21.31 -0.88
N ALA A 66 -0.79 21.82 0.19
CA ALA A 66 -1.41 21.86 1.51
C ALA A 66 -1.08 23.17 2.19
N VAL A 67 -2.04 23.75 2.92
CA VAL A 67 -1.88 24.99 3.68
C VAL A 67 -2.53 24.85 5.05
N LYS A 68 -1.93 25.46 6.06
CA LYS A 68 -2.53 25.54 7.39
C LYS A 68 -3.34 26.82 7.51
N ILE A 69 -4.57 26.71 8.07
CA ILE A 69 -5.50 27.80 8.36
C ILE A 69 -6.01 27.58 9.78
N ASP A 70 -5.54 28.37 10.73
CA ASP A 70 -5.82 28.18 12.15
C ASP A 70 -5.56 26.73 12.61
N ASP A 71 -6.60 26.00 13.01
CA ASP A 71 -6.54 24.61 13.47
C ASP A 71 -6.89 23.59 12.38
N ILE A 72 -7.07 24.06 11.15
CA ILE A 72 -7.42 23.21 10.00
C ILE A 72 -6.27 23.22 8.99
N ILE A 73 -6.08 22.09 8.33
CA ILE A 73 -5.19 21.98 7.19
C ILE A 73 -6.04 21.68 5.96
N ALA A 74 -5.94 22.57 4.97
CA ALA A 74 -6.58 22.41 3.68
C ALA A 74 -5.60 21.77 2.69
N ILE A 75 -6.01 20.65 2.13
CA ILE A 75 -5.21 19.83 1.19
C ILE A 75 -5.91 19.89 -0.17
N ALA A 76 -5.28 20.51 -1.16
CA ALA A 76 -5.83 20.58 -2.51
C ALA A 76 -5.44 19.38 -3.34
N LEU A 77 -6.43 18.71 -3.89
CA LEU A 77 -6.32 17.74 -4.97
C LEU A 77 -6.79 18.39 -6.28
N GLU A 78 -6.73 17.67 -7.40
CA GLU A 78 -7.10 18.25 -8.70
C GLU A 78 -8.56 18.74 -8.74
N ARG A 79 -9.48 18.09 -8.02
CA ARG A 79 -10.94 18.36 -8.06
C ARG A 79 -11.58 18.57 -6.70
N PHE A 80 -10.83 18.39 -5.63
CA PHE A 80 -11.33 18.48 -4.27
C PHE A 80 -10.39 19.27 -3.38
N VAL A 81 -10.94 19.83 -2.34
CA VAL A 81 -10.20 20.26 -1.16
C VAL A 81 -10.59 19.37 0.01
N LEU A 82 -9.62 18.72 0.61
CA LEU A 82 -9.78 17.91 1.79
C LEU A 82 -9.40 18.76 3.01
N LEU A 83 -10.31 18.92 3.95
CA LEU A 83 -10.04 19.57 5.23
C LEU A 83 -9.73 18.51 6.26
N VAL A 84 -8.61 18.67 6.95
CA VAL A 84 -8.20 17.81 8.06
C VAL A 84 -7.85 18.65 9.28
N ASP A 85 -7.94 18.06 10.45
CA ASP A 85 -7.50 18.68 11.70
C ASP A 85 -5.98 18.59 11.90
N ASN A 86 -5.47 19.02 13.05
CA ASN A 86 -4.04 18.96 13.37
C ASN A 86 -3.52 17.53 13.63
N GLU A 87 -4.38 16.56 13.85
CA GLU A 87 -4.10 15.13 14.01
C GLU A 87 -4.13 14.38 12.70
N GLY A 88 -4.68 14.98 11.61
CA GLY A 88 -4.85 14.38 10.29
C GLY A 88 -6.17 13.65 10.12
N GLU A 89 -7.13 13.87 11.01
CA GLU A 89 -8.49 13.36 10.87
C GLU A 89 -9.28 14.17 9.84
N ILE A 90 -10.01 13.48 8.97
CA ILE A 90 -10.78 14.13 7.90
C ILE A 90 -11.99 14.81 8.49
N ILE A 91 -12.06 16.12 8.33
CA ILE A 91 -13.22 16.94 8.71
C ILE A 91 -14.25 16.92 7.58
N GLU A 92 -13.80 17.25 6.35
CA GLU A 92 -14.69 17.38 5.20
C GLU A 92 -13.94 17.19 3.88
N LEU A 93 -14.65 16.64 2.88
CA LEU A 93 -14.21 16.59 1.49
C LEU A 93 -15.08 17.51 0.65
N MET A 94 -14.51 18.61 0.17
CA MET A 94 -15.23 19.63 -0.58
C MET A 94 -14.98 19.49 -2.09
N PRO A 95 -16.00 19.15 -2.87
CA PRO A 95 -15.86 19.15 -4.33
C PRO A 95 -15.75 20.59 -4.84
N ILE A 96 -14.87 20.81 -5.82
CA ILE A 96 -14.69 22.11 -6.47
C ILE A 96 -15.66 22.21 -7.64
N SER A 97 -16.49 23.26 -7.64
CA SER A 97 -17.56 23.46 -8.63
C SER A 97 -17.20 24.41 -9.78
N PHE A 98 -16.00 24.98 -9.77
CA PHE A 98 -15.51 25.86 -10.83
C PHE A 98 -14.56 25.14 -11.80
N SER A 99 -13.86 25.90 -12.65
CA SER A 99 -12.93 25.35 -13.66
C SER A 99 -11.86 24.44 -13.06
N LEU A 100 -11.68 23.25 -13.61
CA LEU A 100 -10.80 22.19 -13.13
C LEU A 100 -9.71 21.88 -14.17
N PRO A 101 -8.59 21.30 -13.80
CA PRO A 101 -8.11 20.97 -12.45
C PRO A 101 -7.45 22.16 -11.73
N VAL A 102 -7.39 22.05 -10.40
CA VAL A 102 -6.59 22.95 -9.55
C VAL A 102 -5.10 22.64 -9.74
N LYS A 103 -4.29 23.69 -9.71
CA LYS A 103 -2.82 23.59 -9.81
C LYS A 103 -2.08 23.97 -8.54
N LYS A 104 -2.62 24.93 -7.77
CA LYS A 104 -1.96 25.44 -6.58
C LYS A 104 -2.99 25.86 -5.53
N ILE A 105 -2.54 25.87 -4.31
CA ILE A 105 -3.30 26.36 -3.15
C ILE A 105 -2.48 27.38 -2.38
N SER A 106 -3.17 28.35 -1.78
CA SER A 106 -2.63 29.31 -0.84
C SER A 106 -3.68 29.59 0.24
N ALA A 107 -3.29 30.30 1.28
CA ALA A 107 -4.21 30.81 2.32
C ALA A 107 -3.92 32.29 2.58
N ILE A 108 -4.99 33.10 2.72
CA ILE A 108 -4.93 34.50 3.11
C ILE A 108 -6.14 34.77 4.04
N ASP A 109 -5.88 35.41 5.18
CA ASP A 109 -6.93 35.83 6.13
C ASP A 109 -7.95 34.72 6.43
N ASN A 110 -7.45 33.53 6.78
CA ASN A 110 -8.26 32.35 7.10
C ASN A 110 -9.19 31.88 5.96
N LYS A 111 -8.83 32.16 4.71
CA LYS A 111 -9.53 31.70 3.51
C LYS A 111 -8.60 30.94 2.60
N ILE A 112 -9.16 29.95 1.91
CA ILE A 112 -8.43 29.16 0.92
C ILE A 112 -8.45 29.91 -0.42
N ILE A 113 -7.31 29.97 -1.07
CA ILE A 113 -7.19 30.47 -2.45
C ILE A 113 -6.70 29.33 -3.32
N LEU A 114 -7.38 29.12 -4.42
CA LEU A 114 -7.02 28.09 -5.43
C LEU A 114 -6.68 28.76 -6.76
N LEU A 115 -5.71 28.19 -7.46
CA LEU A 115 -5.37 28.53 -8.83
C LEU A 115 -5.76 27.37 -9.74
N ASP A 116 -6.56 27.65 -10.77
CA ASP A 116 -6.94 26.66 -11.78
C ASP A 116 -5.91 26.52 -12.91
N ILE A 117 -6.18 25.61 -13.83
CA ILE A 117 -5.34 25.37 -15.02
C ILE A 117 -5.31 26.57 -15.97
N SER A 118 -6.37 27.37 -15.98
CA SER A 118 -6.50 28.58 -16.82
C SER A 118 -5.89 29.84 -16.19
N ASN A 119 -5.23 29.70 -15.05
CA ASN A 119 -4.66 30.76 -14.22
C ASN A 119 -5.68 31.74 -13.62
N ASN A 120 -6.94 31.30 -13.47
CA ASN A 120 -7.89 32.04 -12.67
C ASN A 120 -7.71 31.69 -11.19
N THR A 121 -7.93 32.66 -10.34
CA THR A 121 -7.84 32.49 -8.89
C THR A 121 -9.22 32.56 -8.26
N TYR A 122 -9.46 31.70 -7.29
CA TYR A 122 -10.71 31.62 -6.55
C TYR A 122 -10.44 31.65 -5.06
N ILE A 123 -11.26 32.38 -4.34
CA ILE A 123 -11.17 32.51 -2.87
C ILE A 123 -12.43 31.90 -2.22
N SER A 124 -12.22 31.13 -1.14
CA SER A 124 -13.34 30.63 -0.35
C SER A 124 -13.94 31.72 0.55
N ASN A 125 -15.18 31.50 0.98
CA ASN A 125 -15.69 32.22 2.15
C ASN A 125 -15.04 31.66 3.45
N SER A 126 -15.37 32.27 4.60
CA SER A 126 -14.81 31.89 5.91
C SER A 126 -15.19 30.45 6.33
N ASP A 127 -16.31 29.94 5.87
CA ASP A 127 -16.84 28.62 6.19
C ASP A 127 -16.44 27.58 5.11
N PHE A 128 -15.62 27.96 4.15
CA PHE A 128 -15.13 27.15 3.01
C PHE A 128 -16.22 26.57 2.09
N THR A 129 -17.48 26.99 2.25
CA THR A 129 -18.63 26.41 1.52
C THR A 129 -18.84 26.97 0.13
N THR A 130 -18.38 28.19 -0.14
CA THR A 130 -18.57 28.88 -1.42
C THR A 130 -17.28 29.48 -1.95
N TRP A 131 -17.17 29.53 -3.28
CA TRP A 131 -16.02 30.06 -4.00
C TRP A 131 -16.39 31.26 -4.83
N GLN A 132 -15.54 32.26 -4.83
CA GLN A 132 -15.69 33.47 -5.63
C GLN A 132 -14.38 33.74 -6.39
N THR A 133 -14.47 34.43 -7.53
CA THR A 133 -13.28 34.84 -8.26
C THR A 133 -12.46 35.80 -7.36
N ASN A 134 -11.16 35.51 -7.27
CA ASN A 134 -10.24 36.34 -6.48
C ASN A 134 -9.51 37.33 -7.37
N GLU A 135 -9.58 38.58 -7.05
CA GLU A 135 -8.83 39.66 -7.71
C GLU A 135 -7.59 40.11 -6.91
N LEU A 136 -7.44 39.59 -5.70
CA LEU A 136 -6.31 39.94 -4.83
C LEU A 136 -5.01 39.27 -5.32
N ALA A 137 -3.90 39.99 -5.20
CA ALA A 137 -2.58 39.42 -5.48
C ALA A 137 -2.22 38.37 -4.41
N VAL A 138 -1.92 37.17 -4.87
CA VAL A 138 -1.49 36.08 -3.98
C VAL A 138 0.03 36.19 -3.80
N SER A 139 0.46 36.43 -2.57
CA SER A 139 1.89 36.66 -2.24
C SER A 139 2.72 35.39 -2.26
N SER A 140 2.13 34.25 -1.90
CA SER A 140 2.84 32.96 -1.87
C SER A 140 1.90 31.80 -2.13
N TRP A 141 2.38 30.80 -2.84
CA TRP A 141 1.69 29.53 -3.09
C TRP A 141 2.36 28.41 -2.27
N ALA A 142 1.61 27.41 -1.92
CA ALA A 142 2.18 26.19 -1.36
C ALA A 142 3.20 25.61 -2.36
N MET A 143 4.40 25.33 -1.90
CA MET A 143 5.49 24.81 -2.70
C MET A 143 5.88 23.40 -2.22
N PRO A 144 6.15 22.48 -3.14
CA PRO A 144 6.66 21.17 -2.75
C PRO A 144 8.04 21.31 -2.09
N PHE A 145 8.31 20.43 -1.12
CA PHE A 145 9.60 20.38 -0.44
C PHE A 145 10.16 18.95 -0.40
N THR A 146 11.45 18.84 -0.12
CA THR A 146 12.13 17.56 0.01
C THR A 146 12.11 17.10 1.47
N LEU A 147 11.64 15.89 1.70
CA LEU A 147 11.68 15.26 3.04
C LEU A 147 13.14 14.96 3.45
N SER A 148 13.39 15.04 4.75
CA SER A 148 14.61 14.51 5.34
C SER A 148 14.60 12.96 5.31
N GLU A 149 15.77 12.34 5.48
CA GLU A 149 15.89 10.88 5.50
C GLU A 149 14.97 10.22 6.56
N VAL A 150 14.87 10.83 7.73
CA VAL A 150 14.00 10.36 8.82
C VAL A 150 12.52 10.41 8.42
N GLN A 151 12.11 11.49 7.75
CA GLN A 151 10.74 11.64 7.26
C GLN A 151 10.42 10.65 6.13
N ILE A 152 11.37 10.42 5.22
CA ILE A 152 11.23 9.43 4.15
C ILE A 152 11.06 8.03 4.74
N GLU A 153 11.87 7.68 5.74
CA GLU A 153 11.75 6.37 6.38
C GLU A 153 10.40 6.20 7.10
N LYS A 154 9.96 7.23 7.81
CA LYS A 154 8.62 7.24 8.43
C LYS A 154 7.50 7.10 7.39
N LEU A 155 7.64 7.76 6.24
CA LEU A 155 6.69 7.66 5.14
C LEU A 155 6.65 6.25 4.53
N LYS A 156 7.81 5.60 4.35
CA LYS A 156 7.90 4.20 3.90
C LYS A 156 7.22 3.26 4.88
N GLN A 157 7.45 3.43 6.16
CA GLN A 157 6.79 2.63 7.19
C GLN A 157 5.27 2.82 7.15
N GLY A 158 4.79 4.06 7.01
CA GLY A 158 3.37 4.37 6.83
C GLY A 158 2.78 3.75 5.55
N TYR A 159 3.53 3.72 4.45
CA TYR A 159 3.12 3.09 3.20
C TYR A 159 3.00 1.57 3.33
N ARG A 160 3.97 0.95 3.99
CA ARG A 160 3.98 -0.51 4.24
C ARG A 160 2.88 -0.93 5.23
N GLY A 161 2.33 0.01 6.01
CA GLY A 161 1.30 -0.25 7.01
C GLY A 161 1.77 -1.22 8.09
N GLN A 162 0.94 -2.22 8.41
CA GLN A 162 1.30 -3.27 9.38
C GLN A 162 2.39 -4.24 8.85
N GLY A 163 2.86 -4.02 7.61
CA GLY A 163 3.85 -4.86 6.97
C GLY A 163 3.27 -6.17 6.41
N LEU A 164 4.16 -6.99 5.86
CA LEU A 164 3.85 -8.31 5.35
C LEU A 164 4.35 -9.35 6.37
N ASN A 165 3.46 -10.08 7.01
CA ASN A 165 3.86 -11.12 7.94
C ASN A 165 4.30 -12.40 7.20
N LEU A 166 5.22 -13.13 7.81
CA LEU A 166 5.81 -14.35 7.23
C LEU A 166 4.75 -15.42 7.00
N GLU A 167 3.75 -15.52 7.88
CA GLU A 167 2.65 -16.47 7.75
C GLU A 167 1.92 -16.29 6.41
N ARG A 168 1.55 -15.05 6.07
CA ARG A 168 0.88 -14.73 4.80
C ARG A 168 1.72 -15.16 3.60
N VAL A 169 3.03 -14.89 3.62
CA VAL A 169 3.91 -15.28 2.51
C VAL A 169 4.00 -16.79 2.38
N ILE A 170 4.10 -17.52 3.48
CA ILE A 170 4.12 -18.98 3.47
C ILE A 170 2.78 -19.54 2.95
N LEU A 171 1.64 -18.99 3.37
CA LEU A 171 0.33 -19.39 2.89
C LEU A 171 0.14 -19.11 1.40
N ASP A 172 0.59 -17.95 0.92
CA ASP A 172 0.52 -17.58 -0.50
C ASP A 172 1.47 -18.42 -1.36
N LEU A 173 2.65 -18.78 -0.83
CA LEU A 173 3.56 -19.72 -1.47
C LEU A 173 2.94 -21.12 -1.54
N HIS A 174 2.37 -21.60 -0.44
CA HIS A 174 1.76 -22.93 -0.37
C HIS A 174 0.51 -23.03 -1.25
N SER A 175 -0.29 -21.96 -1.34
CA SER A 175 -1.49 -21.90 -2.19
C SER A 175 -1.19 -21.55 -3.65
N GLY A 176 0.06 -21.26 -4.00
CA GLY A 176 0.46 -20.85 -5.35
C GLY A 176 0.02 -19.44 -5.75
N ARG A 177 -0.60 -18.66 -4.86
CA ARG A 177 -1.05 -17.29 -5.13
C ARG A 177 0.08 -16.32 -5.43
N ILE A 178 1.28 -16.62 -4.93
CA ILE A 178 2.49 -15.83 -5.17
C ILE A 178 2.86 -15.75 -6.67
N PHE A 179 2.38 -16.71 -7.48
CA PHE A 179 2.69 -16.83 -8.92
C PHE A 179 1.53 -16.32 -9.77
N ASN A 180 1.06 -15.12 -9.64
CA ASN A 180 -0.02 -14.56 -10.45
C ASN A 180 -1.18 -15.57 -10.74
N ASP A 181 -2.44 -15.18 -10.66
CA ASP A 181 -3.64 -16.05 -10.67
C ASP A 181 -3.67 -17.13 -11.76
N LYS A 182 -3.08 -16.87 -12.92
CA LYS A 182 -3.05 -17.84 -14.03
C LYS A 182 -1.95 -18.90 -13.91
N TRP A 183 -0.75 -18.51 -13.48
CA TRP A 183 0.40 -19.43 -13.37
C TRP A 183 0.38 -20.25 -12.09
N GLY A 184 -0.18 -19.72 -11.01
CA GLY A 184 -0.31 -20.43 -9.73
C GLY A 184 -1.12 -21.72 -9.89
N ILE A 185 -2.21 -21.69 -10.64
CA ILE A 185 -3.05 -22.87 -10.91
C ILE A 185 -2.25 -23.95 -11.63
N TYR A 186 -1.52 -23.62 -12.69
CA TYR A 186 -0.72 -24.60 -13.43
C TYR A 186 0.40 -25.23 -12.60
N ILE A 187 1.06 -24.45 -11.75
CA ILE A 187 2.12 -24.95 -10.85
C ILE A 187 1.53 -25.91 -9.83
N MET A 188 0.36 -25.59 -9.27
CA MET A 188 -0.34 -26.48 -8.32
C MET A 188 -0.78 -27.78 -9.02
N ASP A 189 -1.35 -27.71 -10.22
CA ASP A 189 -1.79 -28.87 -10.98
C ASP A 189 -0.61 -29.79 -11.35
N ILE A 190 0.52 -29.23 -11.81
CA ILE A 190 1.75 -29.98 -12.12
C ILE A 190 2.29 -30.65 -10.86
N SER A 191 2.31 -29.95 -9.73
CA SER A 191 2.77 -30.49 -8.46
C SER A 191 1.90 -31.65 -7.99
N ALA A 192 0.58 -31.52 -8.10
CA ALA A 192 -0.37 -32.57 -7.77
C ALA A 192 -0.19 -33.81 -8.67
N LEU A 193 0.03 -33.59 -9.98
CA LEU A 193 0.30 -34.66 -10.93
C LEU A 193 1.60 -35.40 -10.60
N LEU A 194 2.67 -34.69 -10.26
CA LEU A 194 3.94 -35.27 -9.84
C LEU A 194 3.79 -36.10 -8.56
N MET A 195 3.05 -35.61 -7.56
CA MET A 195 2.78 -36.38 -6.34
C MET A 195 1.99 -37.65 -6.65
N MET A 196 1.01 -37.59 -7.55
CA MET A 196 0.24 -38.76 -7.96
C MET A 196 1.14 -39.79 -8.63
N LEU A 197 2.04 -39.38 -9.54
CA LEU A 197 3.02 -40.27 -10.20
C LEU A 197 3.98 -40.92 -9.19
N LEU A 198 4.47 -40.16 -8.21
CA LEU A 198 5.27 -40.69 -7.13
C LEU A 198 4.52 -41.73 -6.30
N GLY A 199 3.25 -41.45 -5.96
CA GLY A 199 2.40 -42.41 -5.25
C GLY A 199 2.20 -43.72 -6.03
N ILE A 200 1.89 -43.63 -7.32
CA ILE A 200 1.69 -44.79 -8.20
C ILE A 200 3.01 -45.58 -8.33
N SER A 201 4.13 -44.91 -8.52
CA SER A 201 5.45 -45.58 -8.61
C SER A 201 5.82 -46.31 -7.33
N GLY A 202 5.54 -45.70 -6.17
CA GLY A 202 5.74 -46.34 -4.86
C GLY A 202 4.88 -47.61 -4.69
N LEU A 203 3.61 -47.56 -5.07
CA LEU A 203 2.69 -48.71 -5.06
C LEU A 203 3.18 -49.83 -6.00
N TRP A 204 3.67 -49.44 -7.21
CA TRP A 204 4.21 -50.38 -8.18
C TRP A 204 5.45 -51.13 -7.63
N VAL A 205 6.40 -50.41 -7.02
CA VAL A 205 7.59 -51.00 -6.41
C VAL A 205 7.19 -51.92 -5.25
N TRP A 206 6.29 -51.52 -4.39
CA TRP A 206 5.82 -52.35 -3.29
C TRP A 206 5.13 -53.64 -3.80
N TRP A 207 4.21 -53.50 -4.79
CA TRP A 207 3.53 -54.63 -5.40
C TRP A 207 4.52 -55.62 -6.05
N SER A 208 5.45 -55.12 -6.82
CA SER A 208 6.48 -55.91 -7.49
C SER A 208 7.35 -56.71 -6.50
N ARG A 209 7.72 -56.09 -5.39
CA ARG A 209 8.46 -56.77 -4.30
C ARG A 209 7.60 -57.85 -3.64
N LYS A 210 6.32 -57.58 -3.40
CA LYS A 210 5.40 -58.54 -2.79
C LYS A 210 5.16 -59.76 -3.67
N LEU A 211 5.06 -59.58 -4.99
CA LEU A 211 4.92 -60.66 -5.95
C LEU A 211 6.22 -61.52 -6.01
N LYS A 212 7.39 -60.90 -6.02
CA LYS A 212 8.68 -61.64 -5.98
C LYS A 212 8.85 -62.46 -4.70
N MET A 213 8.42 -61.95 -3.57
CA MET A 213 8.46 -62.71 -2.30
C MET A 213 7.49 -63.87 -2.28
N ARG A 214 6.28 -63.75 -2.88
CA ARG A 214 5.34 -64.88 -3.01
C ARG A 214 5.88 -65.97 -3.90
N ARG A 215 6.52 -65.65 -5.04
CA ARG A 215 7.15 -66.66 -5.94
C ARG A 215 8.31 -67.39 -5.25
N LYS A 216 9.14 -66.72 -4.45
CA LYS A 216 10.21 -67.38 -3.68
C LYS A 216 9.69 -68.33 -2.59
N LYS A 217 8.53 -68.04 -1.95
CA LYS A 217 7.91 -68.93 -0.97
C LYS A 217 7.36 -70.19 -1.63
N HIS A 218 6.81 -70.10 -2.84
CA HIS A 218 6.32 -71.28 -3.58
C HIS A 218 7.45 -72.22 -4.00
N TYR A 219 8.61 -71.67 -4.41
CA TYR A 219 9.75 -72.48 -4.82
C TYR A 219 10.40 -73.26 -3.65
N LYS A 220 10.37 -72.71 -2.42
CA LYS A 220 10.89 -73.39 -1.21
C LYS A 220 9.95 -74.47 -0.64
N LYS A 221 8.76 -74.64 -1.14
CA LYS A 221 7.75 -75.63 -0.64
C LYS A 221 7.77 -76.90 -1.47
N HIS A 222 8.46 -76.96 -2.58
CA HIS A 222 8.57 -78.11 -3.50
C HIS A 222 9.95 -78.68 -3.64
N HIS A 223 10.89 -78.31 -2.76
CA HIS A 223 12.21 -78.95 -2.52
C HIS A 223 12.39 -79.13 -1.01
#